data_7abf8dbebf5bc309118cae2d3f923dd9
#
_entry.id   7abf8dbebf5bc309118cae2d3f923dd9
#
_cell.length_a   1.000
_cell.length_b   1.000
_cell.length_c   1.000
_cell.angle_alpha   90.00
_cell.angle_beta   90.00
_cell.angle_gamma   90.00
#
_symmetry.space_group_name_H-M   'P 1'
#
loop_
_entity.id
_entity.type
_entity.pdbx_description
1 polymer ?
#
loop_
_entity_poly.entity_id
_entity_poly.type
_entity_poly.pdbx_seq_one_letter_code
_entity_poly.pdbx_strand_id
1 'polypeptide(L)'
;MGATIAKEAIDIAVAQGAEMYKYTGSVPGHDTSNFQYETIRTLYDIKYSLVDKWNQELIWGDSSPVNDWWRLQSGALMKDPSASSVQAAWQWISPTMRMAELYYTNNGLPIDEDITFDFADKFSTIRVSNSQKMYALPGLMTAKLHLNREPRFYSSVGFDTGQYRAWGELWNLRMKKGQTHGRIANTSDYLITGFSLKKIVHPDSEGDSYDKLIRYPWPNARLAELYLNYAEALNEAYGPSQPVYDALNVVRARAGIPDVEVVWSNGSLAKTLNKHTTQSGLREIIRQERMIELAFEGHRYNDVRRWKLAGEYFNTNVRGWSVDEKTDANYYKVIEVGMRSFATPRDYLHPIKTSELITNPNLIQNPQW
;
A
#
# COMPACT_ATOMS: atom_id res chain seq x y z
N MET A 1 24.13 -15.57 -9.58
CA MET A 1 23.98 -14.48 -10.59
C MET A 1 22.97 -13.41 -10.14
N GLY A 2 21.69 -13.69 -9.96
CA GLY A 2 20.70 -12.65 -9.59
C GLY A 2 21.01 -11.91 -8.29
N ALA A 3 21.38 -12.63 -7.22
CA ALA A 3 21.77 -12.03 -5.96
C ALA A 3 23.02 -11.14 -6.07
N THR A 4 24.02 -11.57 -6.85
CA THR A 4 25.25 -10.79 -7.08
C THR A 4 24.94 -9.48 -7.79
N ILE A 5 24.12 -9.51 -8.85
CA ILE A 5 23.71 -8.33 -9.61
C ILE A 5 22.89 -7.38 -8.74
N ALA A 6 21.96 -7.90 -7.95
CA ALA A 6 21.15 -7.07 -7.06
C ALA A 6 22.01 -6.38 -5.98
N LYS A 7 22.99 -7.08 -5.42
CA LYS A 7 23.95 -6.50 -4.46
C LYS A 7 24.80 -5.41 -5.10
N GLU A 8 25.34 -5.67 -6.30
CA GLU A 8 26.13 -4.70 -7.04
C GLU A 8 25.31 -3.43 -7.35
N ALA A 9 24.04 -3.57 -7.74
CA ALA A 9 23.16 -2.44 -7.97
C ALA A 9 22.95 -1.59 -6.71
N ILE A 10 22.77 -2.25 -5.54
CA ILE A 10 22.68 -1.55 -4.24
C ILE A 10 24.00 -0.81 -3.95
N ASP A 11 25.14 -1.49 -4.10
CA ASP A 11 26.43 -0.91 -3.77
C ASP A 11 26.75 0.32 -4.64
N ILE A 12 26.45 0.25 -5.93
CA ILE A 12 26.60 1.38 -6.86
C ILE A 12 25.68 2.52 -6.44
N ALA A 13 24.39 2.23 -6.19
CA ALA A 13 23.42 3.26 -5.81
C ALA A 13 23.83 3.97 -4.52
N VAL A 14 24.19 3.22 -3.48
CA VAL A 14 24.62 3.77 -2.19
C VAL A 14 25.93 4.56 -2.33
N ALA A 15 26.89 4.08 -3.12
CA ALA A 15 28.13 4.81 -3.40
C ALA A 15 27.88 6.15 -4.13
N GLN A 16 26.79 6.27 -4.86
CA GLN A 16 26.35 7.51 -5.50
C GLN A 16 25.42 8.37 -4.63
N GLY A 17 25.25 8.02 -3.35
CA GLY A 17 24.47 8.78 -2.39
C GLY A 17 23.00 8.40 -2.27
N ALA A 18 22.58 7.27 -2.88
CA ALA A 18 21.23 6.77 -2.64
C ALA A 18 21.10 6.24 -1.20
N GLU A 19 20.00 6.58 -0.54
CA GLU A 19 19.68 6.13 0.81
C GLU A 19 18.18 5.95 0.99
N MET A 20 17.78 5.17 1.99
CA MET A 20 16.37 5.06 2.36
C MET A 20 15.86 6.42 2.81
N TYR A 21 14.75 6.85 2.21
CA TYR A 21 14.23 8.20 2.38
C TYR A 21 13.93 8.53 3.84
N LYS A 22 14.32 9.74 4.24
CA LYS A 22 13.97 10.38 5.52
C LYS A 22 13.45 11.78 5.28
N TYR A 23 12.25 12.06 5.77
CA TYR A 23 11.64 13.37 5.65
C TYR A 23 12.38 14.40 6.54
N THR A 24 12.90 15.45 5.93
CA THR A 24 13.66 16.50 6.61
C THR A 24 12.87 17.79 6.84
N GLY A 25 11.66 17.87 6.27
CA GLY A 25 10.79 19.03 6.45
C GLY A 25 10.15 19.11 7.83
N SER A 26 9.51 20.22 8.12
CA SER A 26 8.67 20.37 9.30
C SER A 26 7.39 19.53 9.15
N VAL A 27 6.94 18.95 10.25
CA VAL A 27 5.65 18.23 10.31
C VAL A 27 4.60 19.23 10.81
N PRO A 28 3.76 19.77 9.91
CA PRO A 28 2.82 20.84 10.28
C PRO A 28 1.75 20.36 11.28
N GLY A 29 1.26 21.29 12.12
CA GLY A 29 0.14 21.03 13.03
C GLY A 29 0.43 20.13 14.23
N HIS A 30 1.71 19.79 14.48
CA HIS A 30 2.09 18.90 15.57
C HIS A 30 3.04 19.54 16.56
N ASP A 31 2.67 19.47 17.84
CA ASP A 31 3.57 19.78 18.92
C ASP A 31 4.71 18.76 18.99
N THR A 32 5.92 19.21 18.72
CA THR A 32 7.14 18.39 18.75
C THR A 32 7.49 17.85 20.13
N SER A 33 6.86 18.37 21.19
CA SER A 33 7.01 17.87 22.56
C SER A 33 6.21 16.61 22.83
N ASN A 34 5.33 16.19 21.89
CA ASN A 34 4.47 15.03 22.07
C ASN A 34 5.18 13.76 21.56
N PHE A 35 5.18 12.71 22.37
CA PHE A 35 5.72 11.38 22.04
C PHE A 35 5.26 10.82 20.68
N GLN A 36 4.18 11.36 20.12
CA GLN A 36 3.63 10.96 18.81
C GLN A 36 4.41 11.55 17.62
N TYR A 37 5.36 12.45 17.85
CA TYR A 37 6.14 13.08 16.78
C TYR A 37 6.89 12.07 15.91
N GLU A 38 7.57 11.09 16.51
CA GLU A 38 8.32 10.07 15.76
C GLU A 38 7.39 9.19 14.92
N THR A 39 6.19 8.86 15.41
CA THR A 39 5.20 8.13 14.63
C THR A 39 4.75 8.93 13.42
N ILE A 40 4.50 10.23 13.57
CA ILE A 40 4.12 11.11 12.47
C ILE A 40 5.27 11.20 11.47
N ARG A 41 6.50 11.37 11.95
CA ARG A 41 7.68 11.42 11.11
C ARG A 41 7.82 10.16 10.27
N THR A 42 7.66 8.96 10.86
CA THR A 42 7.65 7.70 10.14
C THR A 42 6.57 7.67 9.03
N LEU A 43 5.37 8.17 9.32
CA LEU A 43 4.32 8.28 8.30
C LEU A 43 4.73 9.21 7.14
N TYR A 44 5.47 10.28 7.43
CA TYR A 44 6.00 11.19 6.42
C TYR A 44 7.17 10.56 5.64
N ASP A 45 8.08 9.85 6.30
CA ASP A 45 9.16 9.12 5.64
C ASP A 45 8.60 8.15 4.60
N ILE A 46 7.57 7.39 4.96
CA ILE A 46 6.89 6.46 4.06
C ILE A 46 6.19 7.21 2.93
N LYS A 47 5.48 8.27 3.25
CA LYS A 47 4.67 9.01 2.28
C LYS A 47 5.51 9.74 1.25
N TYR A 48 6.48 10.49 1.73
CA TYR A 48 7.31 11.34 0.87
C TYR A 48 8.40 10.58 0.12
N SER A 49 8.75 9.35 0.53
CA SER A 49 9.64 8.50 -0.27
C SER A 49 9.14 8.27 -1.70
N LEU A 50 7.82 8.37 -1.90
CA LEU A 50 7.21 8.23 -3.22
C LEU A 50 6.95 9.56 -3.91
N VAL A 51 6.47 10.57 -3.17
CA VAL A 51 5.90 11.79 -3.77
C VAL A 51 6.86 12.99 -3.75
N ASP A 52 7.95 12.93 -2.99
CA ASP A 52 8.97 13.97 -2.99
C ASP A 52 9.84 13.87 -4.25
N LYS A 53 10.02 15.01 -4.92
CA LYS A 53 10.64 15.06 -6.24
C LYS A 53 12.13 14.74 -6.15
N TRP A 54 12.60 13.81 -6.97
CA TRP A 54 14.03 13.49 -7.13
C TRP A 54 14.76 13.22 -5.80
N ASN A 55 14.05 12.56 -4.86
CA ASN A 55 14.58 12.23 -3.57
C ASN A 55 15.68 11.16 -3.62
N GLN A 56 16.41 10.99 -2.52
CA GLN A 56 17.58 10.11 -2.44
C GLN A 56 17.27 8.60 -2.59
N GLU A 57 16.03 8.19 -2.38
CA GLU A 57 15.63 6.78 -2.57
C GLU A 57 15.33 6.46 -4.04
N LEU A 58 15.06 7.48 -4.86
CA LEU A 58 14.70 7.32 -6.26
C LEU A 58 15.93 6.94 -7.12
N ILE A 59 15.89 5.76 -7.74
CA ILE A 59 16.93 5.29 -8.66
C ILE A 59 16.60 5.66 -10.11
N TRP A 60 15.35 5.46 -10.51
CA TRP A 60 14.88 5.80 -11.85
C TRP A 60 13.44 6.32 -11.79
N GLY A 61 13.25 7.55 -12.27
CA GLY A 61 11.96 8.22 -12.31
C GLY A 61 11.55 8.62 -13.72
N ASP A 62 10.25 8.55 -13.98
CA ASP A 62 9.63 9.12 -15.18
C ASP A 62 9.11 10.52 -14.86
N SER A 63 9.69 11.54 -15.49
CA SER A 63 9.31 12.94 -15.28
C SER A 63 7.99 13.34 -15.94
N SER A 64 7.48 12.52 -16.88
CA SER A 64 6.27 12.79 -17.65
C SER A 64 5.43 11.54 -17.85
N PRO A 65 4.96 10.89 -16.77
CA PRO A 65 4.25 9.63 -16.86
C PRO A 65 2.93 9.78 -17.64
N VAL A 66 2.71 8.88 -18.59
CA VAL A 66 1.55 8.91 -19.51
C VAL A 66 0.21 8.89 -18.76
N ASN A 67 0.15 8.19 -17.64
CA ASN A 67 -1.08 8.02 -16.85
C ASN A 67 -1.10 8.89 -15.58
N ASP A 68 -0.46 10.04 -15.61
CA ASP A 68 -0.39 10.99 -14.49
C ASP A 68 -1.78 11.37 -13.94
N TRP A 69 -2.75 11.48 -14.83
CA TRP A 69 -4.13 11.84 -14.54
C TRP A 69 -4.79 10.96 -13.44
N TRP A 70 -4.71 9.63 -13.57
CA TRP A 70 -5.30 8.72 -12.60
C TRP A 70 -4.72 8.89 -11.20
N ARG A 71 -3.42 9.08 -11.14
CA ARG A 71 -2.69 9.31 -9.90
C ARG A 71 -3.16 10.59 -9.20
N LEU A 72 -3.25 11.66 -9.96
CA LEU A 72 -3.64 12.97 -9.43
C LEU A 72 -5.08 12.95 -8.93
N GLN A 73 -5.96 12.26 -9.65
CA GLN A 73 -7.39 12.16 -9.31
C GLN A 73 -7.74 11.12 -8.24
N SER A 74 -6.78 10.34 -7.77
CA SER A 74 -7.02 9.35 -6.70
C SER A 74 -7.27 9.99 -5.33
N GLY A 75 -7.05 11.30 -5.18
CA GLY A 75 -7.28 12.02 -3.93
C GLY A 75 -8.73 11.95 -3.46
N ALA A 76 -8.92 12.05 -2.16
CA ALA A 76 -10.24 12.09 -1.56
C ALA A 76 -10.99 13.36 -1.97
N LEU A 77 -12.29 13.23 -2.19
CA LEU A 77 -13.18 14.36 -2.46
C LEU A 77 -13.14 15.38 -1.32
N MET A 78 -13.37 16.64 -1.65
CA MET A 78 -13.54 17.71 -0.66
C MET A 78 -12.47 17.63 0.44
N LYS A 79 -11.23 17.48 0.01
CA LYS A 79 -10.08 17.44 0.91
C LYS A 79 -9.99 18.71 1.77
N ASP A 80 -10.42 19.85 1.21
CA ASP A 80 -10.67 21.08 1.94
C ASP A 80 -12.16 21.14 2.32
N PRO A 81 -12.51 21.09 3.63
CA PRO A 81 -13.89 21.23 4.08
C PRO A 81 -14.54 22.58 3.69
N SER A 82 -13.73 23.60 3.41
CA SER A 82 -14.19 24.92 2.98
C SER A 82 -14.39 25.03 1.47
N ALA A 83 -13.90 24.07 0.69
CA ALA A 83 -14.03 24.09 -0.76
C ALA A 83 -15.50 23.95 -1.19
N SER A 84 -15.94 24.84 -2.06
CA SER A 84 -17.31 24.86 -2.58
C SER A 84 -17.54 23.86 -3.72
N SER A 85 -16.48 23.34 -4.33
CA SER A 85 -16.55 22.42 -5.45
C SER A 85 -15.36 21.46 -5.48
N VAL A 86 -15.56 20.29 -6.09
CA VAL A 86 -14.52 19.32 -6.42
C VAL A 86 -14.33 19.33 -7.92
N GLN A 87 -13.12 19.65 -8.38
CA GLN A 87 -12.82 19.71 -9.83
C GLN A 87 -11.73 18.71 -10.25
N ALA A 88 -10.93 18.21 -9.33
CA ALA A 88 -9.75 17.47 -9.69
C ALA A 88 -9.49 16.20 -8.84
N ALA A 89 -10.04 16.07 -7.67
CA ALA A 89 -9.94 14.88 -6.84
C ALA A 89 -11.26 14.11 -6.84
N TRP A 90 -11.30 12.97 -7.54
CA TRP A 90 -12.54 12.24 -7.83
C TRP A 90 -12.65 10.92 -7.10
N GLN A 91 -11.66 10.54 -6.28
CA GLN A 91 -11.61 9.29 -5.51
C GLN A 91 -11.99 8.02 -6.30
N TRP A 92 -11.60 7.92 -7.57
CA TRP A 92 -12.01 6.81 -8.44
C TRP A 92 -11.27 5.51 -8.22
N ILE A 93 -10.14 5.52 -7.49
CA ILE A 93 -9.34 4.34 -7.22
C ILE A 93 -9.53 3.90 -5.77
N SER A 94 -10.15 2.74 -5.61
CA SER A 94 -10.41 2.12 -4.30
C SER A 94 -9.49 0.92 -4.06
N PRO A 95 -8.63 0.93 -3.04
CA PRO A 95 -7.96 -0.26 -2.55
C PRO A 95 -8.98 -1.36 -2.20
N THR A 96 -8.65 -2.62 -2.50
CA THR A 96 -9.51 -3.74 -2.11
C THR A 96 -9.38 -4.05 -0.62
N MET A 97 -10.40 -4.67 -0.02
CA MET A 97 -10.31 -5.16 1.38
C MET A 97 -9.13 -6.12 1.56
N ARG A 98 -8.86 -7.00 0.58
CA ARG A 98 -7.69 -7.88 0.61
C ARG A 98 -6.37 -7.10 0.71
N MET A 99 -6.30 -5.92 0.08
CA MET A 99 -5.12 -5.06 0.22
C MET A 99 -5.02 -4.49 1.63
N ALA A 100 -6.13 -4.06 2.24
CA ALA A 100 -6.14 -3.61 3.62
C ALA A 100 -5.77 -4.73 4.61
N GLU A 101 -6.20 -5.96 4.36
CA GLU A 101 -5.84 -7.14 5.16
C GLU A 101 -4.35 -7.50 5.04
N LEU A 102 -3.70 -7.22 3.90
CA LEU A 102 -2.33 -7.61 3.61
C LEU A 102 -1.28 -6.91 4.49
N TYR A 103 -1.51 -5.64 4.85
CA TYR A 103 -0.59 -4.89 5.70
C TYR A 103 -0.39 -5.56 7.05
N TYR A 104 0.78 -5.38 7.64
CA TYR A 104 1.10 -5.93 8.95
C TYR A 104 0.35 -5.23 10.09
N THR A 105 0.38 -5.87 11.25
CA THR A 105 0.09 -5.22 12.53
C THR A 105 1.23 -4.26 12.91
N ASN A 106 1.03 -3.46 13.94
CA ASN A 106 2.08 -2.62 14.53
C ASN A 106 3.26 -3.43 15.09
N ASN A 107 3.10 -4.74 15.28
CA ASN A 107 4.18 -5.65 15.66
C ASN A 107 5.01 -6.13 14.45
N GLY A 108 4.64 -5.76 13.21
CA GLY A 108 5.34 -6.16 12.00
C GLY A 108 5.09 -7.60 11.56
N LEU A 109 3.95 -8.18 11.94
CA LEU A 109 3.48 -9.51 11.56
C LEU A 109 2.19 -9.42 10.72
N PRO A 110 1.91 -10.41 9.85
CA PRO A 110 0.59 -10.55 9.22
C PRO A 110 -0.51 -10.62 10.27
N ILE A 111 -1.69 -10.06 9.92
CA ILE A 111 -2.82 -9.99 10.89
C ILE A 111 -3.34 -11.36 11.34
N ASP A 112 -3.12 -12.42 10.58
CA ASP A 112 -3.48 -13.80 10.88
C ASP A 112 -2.37 -14.59 11.59
N GLU A 113 -1.16 -14.04 11.64
CA GLU A 113 0.01 -14.61 12.30
C GLU A 113 0.32 -13.92 13.66
N ASP A 114 -0.20 -12.72 13.88
CA ASP A 114 -0.03 -12.00 15.13
C ASP A 114 -1.09 -12.44 16.15
N ILE A 115 -0.67 -13.15 17.19
CA ILE A 115 -1.59 -13.68 18.23
C ILE A 115 -2.22 -12.57 19.08
N THR A 116 -1.70 -11.36 19.05
CA THR A 116 -2.26 -10.20 19.76
C THR A 116 -3.35 -9.50 18.96
N PHE A 117 -3.49 -9.82 17.67
CA PHE A 117 -4.50 -9.25 16.79
C PHE A 117 -5.72 -10.17 16.72
N ASP A 118 -6.90 -9.62 16.99
CA ASP A 118 -8.16 -10.38 16.93
C ASP A 118 -8.61 -10.60 15.47
N PHE A 119 -7.91 -11.52 14.79
CA PHE A 119 -8.14 -11.81 13.38
C PHE A 119 -9.55 -12.33 13.08
N ALA A 120 -10.10 -13.15 13.97
CA ALA A 120 -11.43 -13.74 13.77
C ALA A 120 -12.54 -12.68 13.77
N ASP A 121 -12.36 -11.62 14.58
CA ASP A 121 -13.35 -10.56 14.78
C ASP A 121 -12.93 -9.20 14.16
N LYS A 122 -12.01 -9.24 13.20
CA LYS A 122 -11.44 -8.02 12.57
C LYS A 122 -12.44 -7.10 11.89
N PHE A 123 -13.60 -7.61 11.51
CA PHE A 123 -14.64 -6.84 10.83
C PHE A 123 -15.66 -6.23 11.79
N SER A 124 -15.65 -6.60 13.07
CA SER A 124 -16.52 -5.96 14.05
C SER A 124 -16.05 -4.54 14.34
N THR A 125 -16.99 -3.73 14.82
CA THR A 125 -16.74 -2.31 15.10
C THR A 125 -16.23 -2.10 16.51
N ILE A 126 -15.35 -1.11 16.67
CA ILE A 126 -14.80 -0.67 17.93
C ILE A 126 -14.80 0.87 17.98
N ARG A 127 -14.97 1.45 19.17
CA ARG A 127 -14.84 2.89 19.37
C ARG A 127 -13.36 3.27 19.42
N VAL A 128 -12.97 4.24 18.59
CA VAL A 128 -11.59 4.76 18.54
C VAL A 128 -11.25 5.40 19.88
N SER A 129 -10.17 4.95 20.50
CA SER A 129 -9.64 5.50 21.74
C SER A 129 -8.71 6.70 21.51
N ASN A 130 -8.42 7.46 22.57
CA ASN A 130 -7.47 8.57 22.48
C ASN A 130 -6.04 8.11 22.11
N SER A 131 -5.64 6.90 22.45
CA SER A 131 -4.34 6.36 22.05
C SER A 131 -4.22 6.15 20.53
N GLN A 132 -5.35 6.03 19.82
CA GLN A 132 -5.42 5.85 18.36
C GLN A 132 -5.64 7.18 17.60
N LYS A 133 -5.66 8.32 18.30
CA LYS A 133 -5.97 9.63 17.71
C LYS A 133 -5.10 10.01 16.51
N MET A 134 -3.90 9.42 16.41
CA MET A 134 -2.97 9.61 15.29
C MET A 134 -3.49 9.03 13.97
N TYR A 135 -4.34 8.02 14.04
CA TYR A 135 -4.76 7.21 12.90
C TYR A 135 -6.23 7.37 12.56
N ALA A 136 -7.07 7.58 13.58
CA ALA A 136 -8.50 7.72 13.42
C ALA A 136 -9.08 8.71 14.46
N LEU A 137 -10.26 9.27 14.17
CA LEU A 137 -10.89 10.27 15.02
C LEU A 137 -11.44 9.62 16.31
N PRO A 138 -10.96 10.00 17.50
CA PRO A 138 -11.42 9.47 18.77
C PRO A 138 -12.93 9.64 18.96
N GLY A 139 -13.54 8.65 19.62
CA GLY A 139 -14.98 8.67 19.94
C GLY A 139 -15.88 8.14 18.82
N LEU A 140 -15.41 8.04 17.58
CA LEU A 140 -16.17 7.44 16.48
C LEU A 140 -15.98 5.91 16.43
N MET A 141 -16.91 5.24 15.74
CA MET A 141 -16.81 3.80 15.49
C MET A 141 -16.02 3.52 14.23
N THR A 142 -15.14 2.52 14.26
CA THR A 142 -14.42 2.00 13.10
C THR A 142 -14.32 0.47 13.17
N ALA A 143 -13.91 -0.19 12.10
CA ALA A 143 -13.64 -1.64 12.16
C ALA A 143 -12.33 -1.93 12.88
N LYS A 144 -12.25 -3.04 13.66
CA LYS A 144 -11.01 -3.49 14.30
C LYS A 144 -9.87 -3.66 13.28
N LEU A 145 -10.19 -4.04 12.04
CA LEU A 145 -9.25 -4.15 10.91
C LEU A 145 -8.41 -2.87 10.70
N HIS A 146 -8.93 -1.71 11.06
CA HIS A 146 -8.29 -0.42 10.82
C HIS A 146 -7.29 0.01 11.90
N LEU A 147 -7.29 -0.66 13.04
CA LEU A 147 -6.48 -0.29 14.19
C LEU A 147 -5.33 -1.26 14.44
N ASN A 148 -4.34 -0.81 15.20
CA ASN A 148 -3.14 -1.60 15.53
C ASN A 148 -2.40 -2.13 14.28
N ARG A 149 -2.32 -1.27 13.26
CA ARG A 149 -1.64 -1.58 12.00
C ARG A 149 -0.31 -0.85 11.90
N GLU A 150 0.55 -1.34 11.04
CA GLU A 150 1.84 -0.73 10.75
C GLU A 150 1.70 0.66 10.10
N PRO A 151 2.73 1.53 10.18
CA PRO A 151 2.68 2.88 9.61
C PRO A 151 2.40 2.93 8.10
N ARG A 152 2.86 1.94 7.31
CA ARG A 152 2.59 1.89 5.86
C ARG A 152 1.10 1.76 5.54
N PHE A 153 0.32 1.06 6.39
CA PHE A 153 -1.13 1.02 6.25
C PHE A 153 -1.74 2.42 6.31
N TYR A 154 -1.42 3.16 7.35
CA TYR A 154 -1.97 4.50 7.57
C TYR A 154 -1.49 5.55 6.55
N SER A 155 -0.28 5.39 6.01
CA SER A 155 0.25 6.25 4.95
C SER A 155 -0.32 5.95 3.58
N SER A 156 -0.81 4.73 3.36
CA SER A 156 -1.20 4.24 2.02
C SER A 156 -2.69 4.09 1.81
N VAL A 157 -3.45 3.73 2.87
CA VAL A 157 -4.86 3.39 2.80
C VAL A 157 -5.67 4.32 3.71
N GLY A 158 -6.66 4.97 3.12
CA GLY A 158 -7.68 5.73 3.86
C GLY A 158 -8.90 4.85 4.13
N PHE A 159 -9.54 5.06 5.28
CA PHE A 159 -10.73 4.34 5.72
C PHE A 159 -11.68 5.29 6.46
N ASP A 160 -12.94 4.93 6.58
CA ASP A 160 -13.92 5.74 7.30
C ASP A 160 -13.47 6.03 8.74
N THR A 161 -13.53 7.27 9.15
CA THR A 161 -12.99 7.84 10.39
C THR A 161 -11.47 7.99 10.45
N GLY A 162 -10.74 7.43 9.48
CA GLY A 162 -9.29 7.52 9.40
C GLY A 162 -8.79 8.95 9.14
N GLN A 163 -7.66 9.31 9.73
CA GLN A 163 -7.00 10.59 9.47
C GLN A 163 -6.44 10.64 8.05
N TYR A 164 -6.71 11.73 7.35
CA TYR A 164 -6.22 11.96 5.99
C TYR A 164 -5.47 13.29 5.95
N ARG A 165 -4.22 13.29 6.21
CA ARG A 165 -3.42 14.52 6.34
C ARG A 165 -3.44 15.35 5.06
N ALA A 166 -4.07 16.53 5.13
CA ALA A 166 -4.14 17.51 4.08
C ALA A 166 -3.65 18.86 4.62
N TRP A 167 -2.91 19.63 3.82
CA TRP A 167 -2.40 20.98 4.17
C TRP A 167 -1.74 21.10 5.55
N GLY A 168 -1.12 20.02 6.03
CA GLY A 168 -0.53 19.96 7.35
C GLY A 168 -1.51 19.82 8.51
N GLU A 169 -2.80 19.80 8.26
CA GLU A 169 -3.84 19.56 9.26
C GLU A 169 -4.30 18.10 9.25
N LEU A 170 -4.77 17.63 10.41
CA LEU A 170 -5.40 16.34 10.52
C LEU A 170 -6.86 16.46 10.06
N TRP A 171 -7.18 15.75 9.02
CA TRP A 171 -8.51 15.73 8.45
C TRP A 171 -8.98 14.29 8.28
N ASN A 172 -10.19 13.98 8.64
CA ASN A 172 -10.69 12.62 8.67
C ASN A 172 -11.62 12.32 7.50
N LEU A 173 -11.59 11.09 7.04
CA LEU A 173 -12.49 10.58 6.01
C LEU A 173 -13.87 10.25 6.61
N ARG A 174 -14.91 10.53 5.84
CA ARG A 174 -16.32 10.33 6.19
C ARG A 174 -17.01 9.63 5.03
N MET A 175 -16.98 8.29 5.02
CA MET A 175 -17.25 7.45 3.86
C MET A 175 -18.65 6.81 3.83
N LYS A 176 -19.47 7.00 4.85
CA LYS A 176 -20.84 6.47 4.85
C LYS A 176 -21.71 7.20 3.84
N LYS A 177 -22.73 6.53 3.31
CA LYS A 177 -23.65 7.11 2.32
C LYS A 177 -24.20 8.46 2.77
N GLY A 178 -24.08 9.44 1.89
CA GLY A 178 -24.50 10.82 2.12
C GLY A 178 -23.52 11.68 2.90
N GLN A 179 -22.37 11.13 3.31
CA GLN A 179 -21.27 11.91 3.88
C GLN A 179 -20.30 12.38 2.79
N THR A 180 -19.39 13.28 3.13
CA THR A 180 -18.50 14.00 2.20
C THR A 180 -17.73 13.08 1.23
N HIS A 181 -17.22 11.93 1.72
CA HIS A 181 -16.44 10.98 0.91
C HIS A 181 -17.22 9.71 0.57
N GLY A 182 -18.47 9.62 1.02
CA GLY A 182 -19.37 8.51 0.78
C GLY A 182 -20.13 8.66 -0.53
N ARG A 183 -20.90 7.62 -0.85
CA ARG A 183 -21.78 7.65 -2.02
C ARG A 183 -22.88 8.67 -1.84
N ILE A 184 -22.91 9.67 -2.73
CA ILE A 184 -23.99 10.65 -2.86
C ILE A 184 -24.90 10.19 -4.00
N ALA A 185 -26.20 10.42 -3.87
CA ALA A 185 -27.17 10.05 -4.90
C ALA A 185 -26.79 10.66 -6.26
N ASN A 186 -26.88 9.86 -7.32
CA ASN A 186 -26.62 10.26 -8.71
C ASN A 186 -25.17 10.67 -9.02
N THR A 187 -24.18 10.26 -8.23
CA THR A 187 -22.77 10.44 -8.55
C THR A 187 -22.07 9.10 -8.76
N SER A 188 -21.07 9.08 -9.65
CA SER A 188 -20.14 7.96 -9.83
C SER A 188 -18.88 8.12 -9.00
N ASP A 189 -18.69 9.25 -8.33
CA ASP A 189 -17.46 9.64 -7.64
C ASP A 189 -17.48 9.17 -6.19
N TYR A 190 -17.38 7.86 -5.99
CA TYR A 190 -17.33 7.25 -4.68
C TYR A 190 -16.39 6.05 -4.65
N LEU A 191 -15.93 5.73 -3.45
CA LEU A 191 -14.99 4.62 -3.20
C LEU A 191 -15.77 3.31 -3.07
N ILE A 192 -15.83 2.53 -4.13
CA ILE A 192 -16.66 1.31 -4.25
C ILE A 192 -16.36 0.26 -3.16
N THR A 193 -15.15 0.24 -2.61
CA THR A 193 -14.76 -0.70 -1.54
C THR A 193 -14.83 -0.08 -0.14
N GLY A 194 -15.08 1.22 -0.02
CA GLY A 194 -14.99 1.95 1.24
C GLY A 194 -13.56 2.17 1.75
N PHE A 195 -12.56 2.09 0.87
CA PHE A 195 -11.16 2.43 1.13
C PHE A 195 -10.68 3.48 0.12
N SER A 196 -9.87 4.44 0.59
CA SER A 196 -9.27 5.48 -0.23
C SER A 196 -7.78 5.20 -0.48
N LEU A 197 -7.33 5.47 -1.68
CA LEU A 197 -5.91 5.38 -2.02
C LEU A 197 -5.22 6.68 -1.60
N LYS A 198 -4.29 6.57 -0.65
CA LYS A 198 -3.50 7.70 -0.13
C LYS A 198 -2.08 7.73 -0.69
N LYS A 199 -1.43 6.58 -0.87
CA LYS A 199 0.02 6.47 -1.09
C LYS A 199 0.53 7.34 -2.23
N ILE A 200 -0.15 7.33 -3.36
CA ILE A 200 0.29 8.00 -4.60
C ILE A 200 -0.24 9.44 -4.75
N VAL A 201 -0.97 9.95 -3.77
CA VAL A 201 -1.48 11.32 -3.79
C VAL A 201 -0.56 12.20 -2.96
N HIS A 202 -0.03 13.30 -3.57
CA HIS A 202 0.79 14.24 -2.80
C HIS A 202 -0.04 14.85 -1.66
N PRO A 203 0.47 14.90 -0.40
CA PRO A 203 -0.30 15.40 0.74
C PRO A 203 -0.82 16.82 0.58
N ASP A 204 -0.07 17.67 -0.10
CA ASP A 204 -0.40 19.07 -0.30
C ASP A 204 -1.21 19.33 -1.59
N SER A 205 -1.58 18.27 -2.33
CA SER A 205 -2.51 18.42 -3.47
C SER A 205 -3.89 18.77 -2.98
N GLU A 206 -4.50 19.79 -3.56
CA GLU A 206 -5.89 20.19 -3.30
C GLU A 206 -6.79 19.74 -4.46
N GLY A 207 -8.01 19.33 -4.15
CA GLY A 207 -8.94 18.74 -5.11
C GLY A 207 -9.92 19.73 -5.74
N ASP A 208 -9.86 21.00 -5.39
CA ASP A 208 -10.75 22.05 -5.88
C ASP A 208 -10.35 22.60 -7.25
N SER A 209 -9.09 22.41 -7.66
CA SER A 209 -8.57 22.81 -8.98
C SER A 209 -7.47 21.87 -9.46
N TYR A 210 -7.37 21.69 -10.78
CA TYR A 210 -6.30 20.92 -11.42
C TYR A 210 -4.92 21.54 -11.21
N ASP A 211 -4.83 22.86 -11.14
CA ASP A 211 -3.58 23.59 -10.96
C ASP A 211 -2.97 23.38 -9.56
N LYS A 212 -3.79 22.97 -8.62
CA LYS A 212 -3.38 22.67 -7.24
C LYS A 212 -2.98 21.21 -7.02
N LEU A 213 -3.05 20.39 -8.06
CA LEU A 213 -2.54 19.02 -7.99
C LEU A 213 -1.03 19.01 -8.15
N ILE A 214 -0.32 18.54 -7.14
CA ILE A 214 1.14 18.50 -7.14
C ILE A 214 1.64 17.29 -7.92
N ARG A 215 2.36 17.57 -9.01
CA ARG A 215 3.00 16.59 -9.87
C ARG A 215 4.39 16.23 -9.34
N TYR A 216 4.75 14.98 -9.47
CA TYR A 216 6.07 14.46 -9.12
C TYR A 216 6.48 13.37 -10.12
N PRO A 217 7.80 13.12 -10.33
CA PRO A 217 8.27 12.03 -11.16
C PRO A 217 7.75 10.70 -10.65
N TRP A 218 7.27 9.84 -11.55
CA TRP A 218 6.83 8.51 -11.14
C TRP A 218 8.05 7.62 -10.88
N PRO A 219 8.17 7.00 -9.69
CA PRO A 219 9.28 6.12 -9.38
C PRO A 219 9.11 4.78 -10.10
N ASN A 220 9.89 4.57 -11.16
CA ASN A 220 9.97 3.28 -11.85
C ASN A 220 10.84 2.28 -11.09
N ALA A 221 11.89 2.77 -10.42
CA ALA A 221 12.72 1.99 -9.51
C ALA A 221 13.20 2.86 -8.35
N ARG A 222 13.20 2.31 -7.14
CA ARG A 222 13.71 2.94 -5.94
C ARG A 222 14.51 1.95 -5.08
N LEU A 223 15.35 2.49 -4.19
CA LEU A 223 16.32 1.69 -3.44
C LEU A 223 15.66 0.55 -2.62
N ALA A 224 14.50 0.78 -2.04
CA ALA A 224 13.75 -0.26 -1.34
C ALA A 224 13.45 -1.48 -2.22
N GLU A 225 13.16 -1.28 -3.49
CA GLU A 225 12.96 -2.40 -4.43
C GLU A 225 14.24 -3.20 -4.63
N LEU A 226 15.40 -2.55 -4.73
CA LEU A 226 16.68 -3.24 -4.88
C LEU A 226 16.98 -4.12 -3.67
N TYR A 227 16.73 -3.64 -2.44
CA TYR A 227 16.88 -4.46 -1.23
C TYR A 227 15.94 -5.68 -1.25
N LEU A 228 14.69 -5.51 -1.67
CA LEU A 228 13.73 -6.61 -1.75
C LEU A 228 14.08 -7.61 -2.86
N ASN A 229 14.60 -7.14 -4.00
CA ASN A 229 15.12 -7.98 -5.07
C ASN A 229 16.31 -8.81 -4.59
N TYR A 230 17.21 -8.19 -3.82
CA TYR A 230 18.38 -8.87 -3.25
C TYR A 230 17.96 -9.93 -2.21
N ALA A 231 17.05 -9.59 -1.29
CA ALA A 231 16.55 -10.53 -0.29
C ALA A 231 15.88 -11.75 -0.95
N GLU A 232 15.03 -11.52 -1.97
CA GLU A 232 14.38 -12.61 -2.71
C GLU A 232 15.40 -13.49 -3.42
N ALA A 233 16.34 -12.90 -4.18
CA ALA A 233 17.35 -13.64 -4.93
C ALA A 233 18.28 -14.46 -4.02
N LEU A 234 18.68 -13.92 -2.87
CA LEU A 234 19.50 -14.64 -1.89
C LEU A 234 18.75 -15.82 -1.28
N ASN A 235 17.51 -15.60 -0.82
CA ASN A 235 16.72 -16.66 -0.21
C ASN A 235 16.43 -17.79 -1.21
N GLU A 236 16.15 -17.46 -2.47
CA GLU A 236 15.91 -18.48 -3.51
C GLU A 236 17.19 -19.28 -3.85
N ALA A 237 18.36 -18.65 -3.78
CA ALA A 237 19.63 -19.32 -4.10
C ALA A 237 20.21 -20.12 -2.95
N TYR A 238 20.11 -19.62 -1.71
CA TYR A 238 20.89 -20.13 -0.58
C TYR A 238 20.06 -20.39 0.68
N GLY A 239 18.78 -19.98 0.71
CA GLY A 239 17.93 -20.06 1.89
C GLY A 239 18.19 -18.93 2.90
N PRO A 240 17.62 -19.06 4.11
CA PRO A 240 17.74 -18.05 5.17
C PRO A 240 19.19 -17.78 5.55
N SER A 241 19.55 -16.53 5.67
CA SER A 241 20.88 -16.08 6.08
C SER A 241 20.85 -14.63 6.55
N GLN A 242 21.86 -14.22 7.33
CA GLN A 242 21.91 -12.85 7.85
C GLN A 242 21.79 -11.78 6.75
N PRO A 243 22.46 -11.87 5.58
CA PRO A 243 22.29 -10.89 4.53
C PRO A 243 20.86 -10.76 3.98
N VAL A 244 20.04 -11.83 4.05
CA VAL A 244 18.60 -11.75 3.68
C VAL A 244 17.85 -10.93 4.72
N TYR A 245 18.09 -11.19 6.00
CA TYR A 245 17.47 -10.45 7.09
C TYR A 245 17.87 -8.98 7.06
N ASP A 246 19.17 -8.70 6.91
CA ASP A 246 19.68 -7.32 6.82
C ASP A 246 18.98 -6.53 5.69
N ALA A 247 18.82 -7.13 4.52
CA ALA A 247 18.16 -6.48 3.40
C ALA A 247 16.67 -6.20 3.66
N LEU A 248 15.95 -7.12 4.33
CA LEU A 248 14.57 -6.89 4.75
C LEU A 248 14.48 -5.82 5.83
N ASN A 249 15.39 -5.86 6.81
CA ASN A 249 15.38 -4.97 7.97
C ASN A 249 15.66 -3.52 7.61
N VAL A 250 16.42 -3.25 6.53
CA VAL A 250 16.56 -1.88 5.98
C VAL A 250 15.19 -1.30 5.59
N VAL A 251 14.34 -2.08 4.93
CA VAL A 251 13.00 -1.65 4.53
C VAL A 251 12.07 -1.53 5.75
N ARG A 252 12.14 -2.50 6.66
CA ARG A 252 11.34 -2.54 7.88
C ARG A 252 11.68 -1.39 8.85
N ALA A 253 12.95 -1.06 8.99
CA ALA A 253 13.41 0.08 9.80
C ALA A 253 12.82 1.41 9.31
N ARG A 254 12.85 1.68 7.98
CA ARG A 254 12.20 2.87 7.41
C ARG A 254 10.69 2.84 7.65
N ALA A 255 10.06 1.66 7.62
CA ALA A 255 8.63 1.50 7.90
C ALA A 255 8.27 1.61 9.39
N GLY A 256 9.26 1.71 10.29
CA GLY A 256 9.06 1.81 11.73
C GLY A 256 8.51 0.54 12.37
N ILE A 257 8.86 -0.63 11.83
CA ILE A 257 8.47 -1.95 12.37
C ILE A 257 9.69 -2.76 12.74
N PRO A 258 9.58 -3.68 13.73
CA PRO A 258 10.71 -4.46 14.22
C PRO A 258 11.32 -5.39 13.16
N ASP A 259 12.56 -5.79 13.39
CA ASP A 259 13.32 -6.71 12.53
C ASP A 259 12.63 -8.06 12.37
N VAL A 260 12.79 -8.67 11.21
CA VAL A 260 12.08 -9.90 10.84
C VAL A 260 12.39 -11.06 11.77
N GLU A 261 13.66 -11.29 12.12
CA GLU A 261 14.08 -12.35 13.01
C GLU A 261 13.58 -12.14 14.45
N VAL A 262 13.47 -10.88 14.89
CA VAL A 262 12.99 -10.54 16.24
C VAL A 262 11.52 -10.92 16.40
N VAL A 263 10.67 -10.53 15.47
CA VAL A 263 9.22 -10.76 15.61
C VAL A 263 8.84 -12.22 15.38
N TRP A 264 9.48 -12.90 14.42
CA TRP A 264 9.17 -14.30 14.11
C TRP A 264 9.78 -15.31 15.09
N SER A 265 10.75 -14.88 15.92
CA SER A 265 11.27 -15.69 17.05
C SER A 265 10.51 -15.45 18.35
N ASN A 266 9.59 -14.49 18.39
CA ASN A 266 8.86 -14.15 19.60
C ASN A 266 7.55 -14.94 19.72
N GLY A 267 7.55 -15.98 20.56
CA GLY A 267 6.36 -16.81 20.79
C GLY A 267 5.19 -16.11 21.50
N SER A 268 5.40 -14.88 22.00
CA SER A 268 4.30 -14.02 22.50
C SER A 268 3.65 -13.18 21.42
N LEU A 269 4.17 -13.20 20.19
CA LEU A 269 3.65 -12.45 19.04
C LEU A 269 3.31 -13.35 17.86
N ALA A 270 4.26 -14.20 17.43
CA ALA A 270 4.12 -15.00 16.22
C ALA A 270 3.40 -16.33 16.50
N LYS A 271 2.33 -16.58 15.75
CA LYS A 271 1.60 -17.85 15.77
C LYS A 271 2.45 -18.99 15.19
N THR A 272 3.12 -18.75 14.06
CA THR A 272 4.04 -19.67 13.42
C THR A 272 5.47 -19.31 13.81
N LEU A 273 5.90 -19.81 14.99
CA LEU A 273 7.21 -19.50 15.53
C LEU A 273 8.33 -19.93 14.57
N ASN A 274 9.36 -19.07 14.43
CA ASN A 274 10.54 -19.32 13.60
C ASN A 274 10.23 -19.53 12.09
N LYS A 275 9.11 -19.04 11.57
CA LYS A 275 8.78 -19.14 10.14
C LYS A 275 9.92 -18.62 9.23
N HIS A 276 10.64 -17.61 9.66
CA HIS A 276 11.77 -16.99 8.93
C HIS A 276 12.99 -17.92 8.75
N THR A 277 13.09 -19.01 9.53
CA THR A 277 14.28 -19.89 9.49
C THR A 277 14.22 -20.96 8.39
N THR A 278 13.12 -21.07 7.68
CA THR A 278 12.99 -21.95 6.52
C THR A 278 12.94 -21.16 5.22
N GLN A 279 13.49 -21.72 4.14
CA GLN A 279 13.48 -21.06 2.83
C GLN A 279 12.05 -20.74 2.35
N SER A 280 11.12 -21.66 2.52
CA SER A 280 9.71 -21.47 2.15
C SER A 280 9.01 -20.41 3.01
N GLY A 281 9.22 -20.44 4.32
CA GLY A 281 8.64 -19.47 5.23
C GLY A 281 9.19 -18.06 5.01
N LEU A 282 10.51 -17.95 4.80
CA LEU A 282 11.15 -16.66 4.49
C LEU A 282 10.73 -16.13 3.11
N ARG A 283 10.53 -17.02 2.12
CA ARG A 283 9.94 -16.65 0.81
C ARG A 283 8.57 -15.99 0.96
N GLU A 284 7.71 -16.55 1.78
CA GLU A 284 6.38 -15.96 2.05
C GLU A 284 6.51 -14.58 2.71
N ILE A 285 7.39 -14.45 3.69
CA ILE A 285 7.68 -13.17 4.36
C ILE A 285 8.20 -12.14 3.36
N ILE A 286 9.19 -12.48 2.54
CA ILE A 286 9.75 -11.58 1.51
C ILE A 286 8.68 -11.13 0.52
N ARG A 287 7.86 -12.07 0.04
CA ARG A 287 6.78 -11.76 -0.91
C ARG A 287 5.74 -10.82 -0.31
N GLN A 288 5.36 -11.03 0.95
CA GLN A 288 4.43 -10.13 1.63
C GLN A 288 5.04 -8.76 1.89
N GLU A 289 6.30 -8.70 2.38
CA GLU A 289 7.03 -7.44 2.56
C GLU A 289 7.08 -6.64 1.24
N ARG A 290 7.41 -7.31 0.13
CA ARG A 290 7.44 -6.71 -1.21
C ARG A 290 6.05 -6.20 -1.64
N MET A 291 5.00 -6.99 -1.43
CA MET A 291 3.63 -6.59 -1.78
C MET A 291 3.14 -5.39 -0.97
N ILE A 292 3.57 -5.25 0.28
CA ILE A 292 3.24 -4.11 1.15
C ILE A 292 4.07 -2.89 0.74
N GLU A 293 5.37 -3.06 0.66
CA GLU A 293 6.30 -1.96 0.40
C GLU A 293 6.06 -1.31 -0.97
N LEU A 294 5.85 -2.12 -2.01
CA LEU A 294 5.62 -1.66 -3.38
C LEU A 294 4.12 -1.59 -3.75
N ALA A 295 3.24 -1.57 -2.74
CA ALA A 295 1.81 -1.44 -2.96
C ALA A 295 1.49 -0.18 -3.76
N PHE A 296 0.60 -0.30 -4.75
CA PHE A 296 0.13 0.80 -5.62
C PHE A 296 1.19 1.40 -6.56
N GLU A 297 2.36 0.78 -6.68
CA GLU A 297 3.44 1.23 -7.57
C GLU A 297 3.51 0.43 -8.90
N GLY A 298 2.55 -0.47 -9.15
CA GLY A 298 2.47 -1.25 -10.40
C GLY A 298 3.13 -2.62 -10.34
N HIS A 299 3.91 -2.93 -9.31
CA HIS A 299 4.71 -4.16 -9.22
C HIS A 299 3.89 -5.45 -9.06
N ARG A 300 2.81 -5.40 -8.28
CA ARG A 300 2.08 -6.60 -7.84
C ARG A 300 1.59 -7.49 -8.99
N TYR A 301 1.11 -6.89 -10.08
CA TYR A 301 0.62 -7.65 -11.23
C TYR A 301 1.70 -8.56 -11.82
N ASN A 302 2.91 -8.02 -11.99
CA ASN A 302 4.06 -8.77 -12.52
C ASN A 302 4.60 -9.78 -11.49
N ASP A 303 4.66 -9.38 -10.21
CA ASP A 303 5.16 -10.23 -9.13
C ASP A 303 4.34 -11.51 -8.98
N VAL A 304 3.01 -11.42 -8.86
CA VAL A 304 2.18 -12.63 -8.71
C VAL A 304 2.19 -13.53 -9.96
N ARG A 305 2.43 -12.96 -11.15
CA ARG A 305 2.61 -13.74 -12.39
C ARG A 305 3.94 -14.48 -12.41
N ARG A 306 5.07 -13.81 -12.12
CA ARG A 306 6.39 -14.45 -12.08
C ARG A 306 6.51 -15.49 -10.95
N TRP A 307 5.80 -15.30 -9.83
CA TRP A 307 5.70 -16.28 -8.75
C TRP A 307 4.74 -17.44 -9.06
N LYS A 308 4.01 -17.40 -10.17
CA LYS A 308 2.95 -18.36 -10.54
C LYS A 308 1.78 -18.42 -9.54
N LEU A 309 1.52 -17.30 -8.87
CA LEU A 309 0.44 -17.13 -7.91
C LEU A 309 -0.78 -16.36 -8.48
N ALA A 310 -0.72 -15.94 -9.76
CA ALA A 310 -1.76 -15.09 -10.33
C ALA A 310 -3.16 -15.74 -10.30
N GLY A 311 -3.25 -17.05 -10.53
CA GLY A 311 -4.51 -17.78 -10.41
C GLY A 311 -5.10 -17.73 -9.01
N GLU A 312 -4.29 -17.84 -7.97
CA GLU A 312 -4.72 -17.72 -6.57
C GLU A 312 -5.15 -16.29 -6.22
N TYR A 313 -4.39 -15.30 -6.68
CA TYR A 313 -4.63 -13.90 -6.34
C TYR A 313 -5.75 -13.25 -7.13
N PHE A 314 -5.97 -13.66 -8.39
CA PHE A 314 -6.95 -13.02 -9.27
C PHE A 314 -8.28 -13.80 -9.41
N ASN A 315 -8.36 -15.05 -8.99
CA ASN A 315 -9.63 -15.79 -8.91
C ASN A 315 -10.35 -15.60 -7.57
N THR A 316 -10.31 -14.37 -7.05
CA THR A 316 -10.99 -14.02 -5.80
C THR A 316 -11.91 -12.84 -6.02
N ASN A 317 -13.08 -12.87 -5.37
CA ASN A 317 -14.02 -11.76 -5.42
C ASN A 317 -13.42 -10.53 -4.73
N VAL A 318 -13.67 -9.37 -5.32
CA VAL A 318 -13.30 -8.09 -4.72
C VAL A 318 -14.29 -7.79 -3.61
N ARG A 319 -13.79 -7.61 -2.39
CA ARG A 319 -14.59 -7.27 -1.21
C ARG A 319 -14.35 -5.84 -0.77
N GLY A 320 -15.38 -5.26 -0.15
CA GLY A 320 -15.36 -3.94 0.46
C GLY A 320 -16.40 -3.81 1.57
N TRP A 321 -16.50 -2.62 2.12
CA TRP A 321 -17.57 -2.25 3.05
C TRP A 321 -18.88 -1.94 2.29
N SER A 322 -20.02 -2.01 2.98
CA SER A 322 -21.34 -1.69 2.41
C SER A 322 -21.53 -0.18 2.27
N VAL A 323 -20.93 0.40 1.22
CA VAL A 323 -20.87 1.85 0.98
C VAL A 323 -22.21 2.52 0.72
N ASP A 324 -23.26 1.74 0.48
CA ASP A 324 -24.63 2.22 0.31
C ASP A 324 -25.37 2.46 1.64
N GLU A 325 -24.69 2.24 2.76
CA GLU A 325 -25.27 2.29 4.09
C GLU A 325 -24.84 3.54 4.87
N LYS A 326 -25.73 3.99 5.78
CA LYS A 326 -25.56 5.24 6.55
C LYS A 326 -25.09 5.05 7.98
N THR A 327 -25.35 3.87 8.56
CA THR A 327 -25.07 3.58 9.97
C THR A 327 -23.83 2.71 10.12
N ASP A 328 -23.11 2.83 11.24
CA ASP A 328 -21.93 2.01 11.53
C ASP A 328 -22.26 0.50 11.43
N ALA A 329 -23.37 0.08 12.03
CA ALA A 329 -23.78 -1.33 12.05
C ALA A 329 -24.01 -1.94 10.66
N ASN A 330 -24.39 -1.14 9.67
CA ASN A 330 -24.65 -1.60 8.31
C ASN A 330 -23.49 -1.32 7.38
N TYR A 331 -22.81 -0.19 7.50
CA TYR A 331 -21.66 0.17 6.69
C TYR A 331 -20.50 -0.83 6.83
N TYR A 332 -20.18 -1.24 8.06
CA TYR A 332 -19.08 -2.19 8.32
C TYR A 332 -19.46 -3.67 8.06
N LYS A 333 -20.43 -3.92 7.20
CA LYS A 333 -20.67 -5.25 6.65
C LYS A 333 -19.84 -5.47 5.40
N VAL A 334 -19.16 -6.62 5.34
CA VAL A 334 -18.37 -6.99 4.17
C VAL A 334 -19.31 -7.41 3.05
N ILE A 335 -19.15 -6.80 1.87
CA ILE A 335 -19.88 -7.15 0.65
C ILE A 335 -18.92 -7.48 -0.49
N GLU A 336 -19.40 -8.22 -1.48
CA GLU A 336 -18.72 -8.40 -2.75
C GLU A 336 -19.08 -7.26 -3.70
N VAL A 337 -18.05 -6.59 -4.23
CA VAL A 337 -18.22 -5.44 -5.12
C VAL A 337 -17.79 -5.72 -6.56
N GLY A 338 -17.20 -6.88 -6.81
CA GLY A 338 -16.80 -7.31 -8.15
C GLY A 338 -16.17 -8.68 -8.16
N MET A 339 -16.17 -9.29 -9.34
CA MET A 339 -15.52 -10.58 -9.60
C MET A 339 -14.30 -10.38 -10.50
N ARG A 340 -13.29 -11.23 -10.31
CA ARG A 340 -12.11 -11.32 -11.18
C ARG A 340 -11.94 -12.75 -11.61
N SER A 341 -11.37 -12.94 -12.79
CA SER A 341 -11.06 -14.24 -13.34
C SER A 341 -9.67 -14.26 -13.95
N PHE A 342 -8.95 -15.34 -13.74
CA PHE A 342 -7.64 -15.60 -14.34
C PHE A 342 -7.58 -17.06 -14.77
N ALA A 343 -7.64 -17.32 -16.07
CA ALA A 343 -7.58 -18.67 -16.61
C ALA A 343 -6.13 -19.15 -16.73
N THR A 344 -5.77 -20.15 -15.94
CA THR A 344 -4.45 -20.78 -15.98
C THR A 344 -4.44 -21.94 -16.97
N PRO A 345 -3.45 -22.07 -17.86
CA PRO A 345 -2.23 -21.26 -18.01
C PRO A 345 -2.36 -20.06 -18.96
N ARG A 346 -3.48 -19.88 -19.65
CA ARG A 346 -3.71 -18.90 -20.73
C ARG A 346 -3.28 -17.48 -20.32
N ASP A 347 -3.78 -16.97 -19.18
CA ASP A 347 -3.65 -15.58 -18.79
C ASP A 347 -2.26 -15.24 -18.22
N TYR A 348 -1.36 -16.23 -18.11
CA TYR A 348 0.07 -15.93 -17.87
C TYR A 348 0.75 -15.34 -19.10
N LEU A 349 0.19 -15.54 -20.29
CA LEU A 349 0.62 -14.96 -21.53
C LEU A 349 -0.41 -13.93 -22.02
N HIS A 350 0.02 -12.93 -22.75
CA HIS A 350 -0.88 -12.01 -23.42
C HIS A 350 -1.16 -12.50 -24.83
N PRO A 351 -2.39 -12.26 -25.38
CA PRO A 351 -2.65 -12.56 -26.77
C PRO A 351 -1.78 -11.69 -27.68
N ILE A 352 -1.30 -12.28 -28.76
CA ILE A 352 -0.72 -11.53 -29.87
C ILE A 352 -1.89 -10.84 -30.60
N LYS A 353 -1.75 -9.55 -30.86
CA LYS A 353 -2.80 -8.78 -31.53
C LYS A 353 -3.10 -9.38 -32.92
N THR A 354 -4.38 -9.53 -33.25
CA THR A 354 -4.80 -10.15 -34.52
C THR A 354 -4.18 -9.47 -35.76
N SER A 355 -4.04 -8.15 -35.72
CA SER A 355 -3.37 -7.43 -36.82
C SER A 355 -1.92 -7.87 -37.05
N GLU A 356 -1.19 -8.22 -36.01
CA GLU A 356 0.21 -8.68 -36.11
C GLU A 356 0.28 -10.09 -36.72
N LEU A 357 -0.67 -10.97 -36.35
CA LEU A 357 -0.79 -12.31 -36.93
C LEU A 357 -1.13 -12.27 -38.41
N ILE A 358 -1.95 -11.29 -38.84
CA ILE A 358 -2.30 -11.09 -40.24
C ILE A 358 -1.08 -10.56 -41.01
N THR A 359 -0.36 -9.60 -40.43
CA THR A 359 0.82 -8.97 -41.07
C THR A 359 1.99 -9.94 -41.19
N ASN A 360 2.20 -10.82 -40.21
CA ASN A 360 3.28 -11.80 -40.23
C ASN A 360 2.72 -13.23 -40.03
N PRO A 361 2.47 -13.97 -41.10
CA PRO A 361 1.90 -15.32 -41.05
C PRO A 361 2.81 -16.38 -40.39
N ASN A 362 4.06 -16.05 -40.05
CA ASN A 362 4.94 -16.91 -39.26
C ASN A 362 4.73 -16.77 -37.74
N LEU A 363 3.94 -15.81 -37.30
CA LEU A 363 3.56 -15.70 -35.89
C LEU A 363 2.48 -16.72 -35.53
N ILE A 364 2.70 -17.40 -34.42
CA ILE A 364 1.75 -18.35 -33.87
C ILE A 364 1.17 -17.72 -32.58
N GLN A 365 -0.16 -17.72 -32.45
CA GLN A 365 -0.83 -17.23 -31.26
C GLN A 365 -0.36 -17.97 -30.00
N ASN A 366 -0.30 -17.28 -28.89
CA ASN A 366 -0.04 -17.88 -27.60
C ASN A 366 -1.11 -18.94 -27.26
N PRO A 367 -0.71 -20.04 -26.58
CA PRO A 367 -1.63 -21.14 -26.29
C PRO A 367 -2.93 -20.68 -25.63
N GLN A 368 -4.06 -21.18 -26.11
CA GLN A 368 -5.42 -20.95 -25.60
C GLN A 368 -5.98 -19.53 -25.85
N TRP A 369 -5.30 -18.71 -26.64
CA TRP A 369 -5.82 -17.44 -27.14
C TRP A 369 -6.39 -17.54 -28.55
#